data_eca0f89921c878b55d033d72d29d92ba
#
_entry.id   eca0f89921c878b55d033d72d29d92ba
#
_cell.length_a   1.000
_cell.length_b   1.000
_cell.length_c   1.000
_cell.angle_alpha   90.00
_cell.angle_beta   90.00
_cell.angle_gamma   90.00
#
_symmetry.space_group_name_H-M   'P 1'
#
loop_
_entity.id
_entity.type
_entity.pdbx_description
1 polymer ?
#
loop_
_entity_poly.entity_id
_entity_poly.type
_entity_poly.pdbx_seq_one_letter_code
_entity_poly.pdbx_strand_id
1 'polypeptide(L)'
;MLWMKSWFETRWRFLFVLGFAAFQLINVVHHNVPDQPFAVAKLVYPMSFFITIIGIMLGGAGINTQVAFRAIKGLHGSMYFTLALPVSRYRLLATRAATGVLELTAVIMLLCAGLWTTVPQLRALMTLPEMLVYGFALSVSAASFYSVSVLLATFLDGQWQIWGSMIFVLGMQEVSERLPVPHPLDLFRPLTTDSPLATHVLPWSGMGISVVLAAILFCLSMKIVQLREY
;
A
#
# COMPACT_ATOMS: atom_id res chain seq x y z
N MET A 1 3.14 22.34 9.97
CA MET A 1 2.57 21.70 11.17
C MET A 1 1.72 20.46 10.88
N LEU A 2 0.79 20.45 9.91
CA LEU A 2 -0.07 19.28 9.61
C LEU A 2 0.72 18.02 9.21
N TRP A 3 1.74 18.15 8.38
CA TRP A 3 2.61 17.03 7.96
C TRP A 3 3.33 16.38 9.14
N MET A 4 3.89 17.19 10.04
CA MET A 4 4.56 16.68 11.23
C MET A 4 3.60 15.93 12.14
N LYS A 5 2.37 16.46 12.32
CA LYS A 5 1.32 15.78 13.07
C LYS A 5 0.93 14.46 12.40
N SER A 6 0.70 14.47 11.09
CA SER A 6 0.38 13.26 10.33
C SER A 6 1.46 12.20 10.51
N TRP A 7 2.74 12.57 10.37
CA TRP A 7 3.87 11.67 10.60
C TRP A 7 3.90 11.11 12.02
N PHE A 8 3.69 11.93 13.06
CA PHE A 8 3.67 11.44 14.44
C PHE A 8 2.54 10.43 14.70
N GLU A 9 1.42 10.55 13.99
CA GLU A 9 0.28 9.63 14.10
C GLU A 9 0.53 8.31 13.35
N THR A 10 1.30 8.32 12.26
CA THR A 10 1.54 7.15 11.40
C THR A 10 2.85 6.42 11.69
N ARG A 11 3.83 7.08 12.33
CA ARG A 11 5.19 6.57 12.52
C ARG A 11 5.28 5.15 13.09
N TRP A 12 4.44 4.81 14.06
CA TRP A 12 4.46 3.46 14.66
C TRP A 12 3.98 2.39 13.69
N ARG A 13 2.99 2.69 12.89
CA ARG A 13 2.52 1.79 11.83
C ARG A 13 3.56 1.67 10.74
N PHE A 14 4.16 2.78 10.34
CA PHE A 14 5.26 2.79 9.39
C PHE A 14 6.43 1.92 9.87
N LEU A 15 6.86 2.08 11.12
CA LEU A 15 7.93 1.26 11.71
C LEU A 15 7.54 -0.22 11.78
N PHE A 16 6.30 -0.55 12.12
CA PHE A 16 5.79 -1.92 12.10
C PHE A 16 5.83 -2.51 10.69
N VAL A 17 5.34 -1.78 9.71
CA VAL A 17 5.35 -2.18 8.29
C VAL A 17 6.78 -2.33 7.77
N LEU A 18 7.68 -1.43 8.16
CA LEU A 18 9.10 -1.52 7.81
C LEU A 18 9.75 -2.77 8.43
N GLY A 19 9.47 -3.07 9.69
CA GLY A 19 9.94 -4.29 10.36
C GLY A 19 9.41 -5.56 9.68
N PHE A 20 8.14 -5.55 9.28
CA PHE A 20 7.53 -6.64 8.52
C PHE A 20 8.15 -6.78 7.13
N ALA A 21 8.47 -5.66 6.44
CA ALA A 21 9.21 -5.69 5.17
C ALA A 21 10.61 -6.28 5.33
N ALA A 22 11.32 -5.91 6.39
CA ALA A 22 12.63 -6.50 6.70
C ALA A 22 12.54 -8.00 7.00
N PHE A 23 11.53 -8.44 7.74
CA PHE A 23 11.26 -9.85 7.98
C PHE A 23 11.03 -10.63 6.68
N GLN A 24 10.24 -10.09 5.76
CA GLN A 24 10.02 -10.72 4.45
C GLN A 24 11.28 -10.74 3.61
N LEU A 25 12.11 -9.71 3.66
CA LEU A 25 13.40 -9.69 3.00
C LEU A 25 14.28 -10.85 3.49
N ILE A 26 14.36 -11.05 4.81
CA ILE A 26 15.11 -12.15 5.43
C ILE A 26 14.55 -13.50 4.96
N ASN A 27 13.23 -13.67 4.93
CA ASN A 27 12.59 -14.90 4.45
C ASN A 27 12.94 -15.18 2.99
N VAL A 28 12.86 -14.19 2.11
CA VAL A 28 13.22 -14.33 0.69
C VAL A 28 14.67 -14.74 0.54
N VAL A 29 15.58 -14.11 1.29
CA VAL A 29 17.02 -14.44 1.26
C VAL A 29 17.26 -15.86 1.76
N HIS A 30 16.58 -16.27 2.84
CA HIS A 30 16.79 -17.60 3.45
C HIS A 30 16.26 -18.75 2.59
N HIS A 31 15.18 -18.52 1.84
CA HIS A 31 14.55 -19.52 0.97
C HIS A 31 15.11 -19.56 -0.45
N ASN A 32 15.92 -18.58 -0.85
CA ASN A 32 16.63 -18.62 -2.13
C ASN A 32 17.93 -19.39 -1.99
N VAL A 33 17.87 -20.70 -2.25
CA VAL A 33 19.05 -21.56 -2.30
C VAL A 33 19.87 -21.19 -3.55
N PRO A 34 21.18 -20.92 -3.40
CA PRO A 34 22.03 -20.44 -4.50
C PRO A 34 22.09 -21.37 -5.73
N ASP A 35 21.87 -22.65 -5.52
CA ASP A 35 22.06 -23.72 -6.54
C ASP A 35 20.78 -24.01 -7.36
N GLN A 36 19.66 -23.32 -7.10
CA GLN A 36 18.44 -23.50 -7.87
C GLN A 36 18.28 -22.39 -8.92
N PRO A 37 17.77 -22.73 -10.13
CA PRO A 37 17.47 -21.70 -11.11
C PRO A 37 16.47 -20.68 -10.52
N PHE A 38 16.85 -19.43 -10.55
CA PHE A 38 16.03 -18.33 -10.00
C PHE A 38 14.77 -18.16 -10.85
N ALA A 39 13.66 -18.63 -10.31
CA ALA A 39 12.36 -18.40 -10.93
C ALA A 39 11.80 -17.05 -10.45
N VAL A 40 11.80 -16.06 -11.32
CA VAL A 40 11.23 -14.72 -11.07
C VAL A 40 9.81 -14.81 -10.46
N ALA A 41 9.01 -15.75 -10.92
CA ALA A 41 7.66 -15.99 -10.41
C ALA A 41 7.65 -16.30 -8.89
N LYS A 42 8.65 -17.01 -8.37
CA LYS A 42 8.75 -17.31 -6.92
C LYS A 42 8.95 -16.06 -6.07
N LEU A 43 9.44 -14.97 -6.65
CA LEU A 43 9.61 -13.70 -5.97
C LEU A 43 8.41 -12.77 -6.19
N VAL A 44 7.91 -12.69 -7.42
CA VAL A 44 6.90 -11.72 -7.83
C VAL A 44 5.56 -11.95 -7.11
N TYR A 45 5.07 -13.18 -7.03
CA TYR A 45 3.79 -13.50 -6.40
C TYR A 45 3.76 -13.19 -4.88
N PRO A 46 4.71 -13.66 -4.06
CA PRO A 46 4.75 -13.29 -2.65
C PRO A 46 4.91 -11.79 -2.44
N MET A 47 5.72 -11.13 -3.27
CA MET A 47 5.92 -9.69 -3.21
C MET A 47 4.66 -8.90 -3.51
N SER A 48 3.88 -9.28 -4.51
CA SER A 48 2.62 -8.60 -4.86
C SER A 48 1.62 -8.65 -3.72
N PHE A 49 1.42 -9.82 -3.13
CA PHE A 49 0.56 -10.01 -1.97
C PHE A 49 1.03 -9.18 -0.77
N PHE A 50 2.33 -9.21 -0.51
CA PHE A 50 2.94 -8.46 0.58
C PHE A 50 2.79 -6.93 0.41
N ILE A 51 3.04 -6.41 -0.78
CA ILE A 51 2.87 -4.99 -1.12
C ILE A 51 1.41 -4.55 -0.93
N THR A 52 0.47 -5.42 -1.29
CA THR A 52 -0.95 -5.17 -1.08
C THR A 52 -1.30 -5.06 0.40
N ILE A 53 -0.77 -5.96 1.24
CA ILE A 53 -0.92 -5.88 2.70
C ILE A 53 -0.33 -4.57 3.26
N ILE A 54 0.85 -4.17 2.82
CA ILE A 54 1.44 -2.88 3.21
C ILE A 54 0.49 -1.73 2.88
N GLY A 55 -0.07 -1.70 1.66
CA GLY A 55 -1.03 -0.69 1.26
C GLY A 55 -2.25 -0.62 2.17
N ILE A 56 -2.81 -1.79 2.54
CA ILE A 56 -3.95 -1.91 3.45
C ILE A 56 -3.60 -1.37 4.85
N MET A 57 -2.47 -1.76 5.39
CA MET A 57 -2.05 -1.36 6.74
C MET A 57 -1.80 0.13 6.86
N LEU A 58 -1.16 0.74 5.84
CA LEU A 58 -0.89 2.17 5.83
C LEU A 58 -2.14 2.99 5.52
N GLY A 59 -3.03 2.51 4.65
CA GLY A 59 -4.27 3.21 4.29
C GLY A 59 -5.26 3.36 5.44
N GLY A 60 -5.22 2.45 6.43
CA GLY A 60 -6.03 2.55 7.65
C GLY A 60 -5.56 3.62 8.64
N ALA A 61 -4.45 4.29 8.38
CA ALA A 61 -3.92 5.30 9.27
C ALA A 61 -4.70 6.61 9.14
N GLY A 62 -5.53 6.94 10.10
CA GLY A 62 -5.79 8.33 10.28
C GLY A 62 -7.19 8.88 10.33
N ILE A 63 -8.24 8.21 9.94
CA ILE A 63 -9.59 8.80 9.99
C ILE A 63 -10.42 8.20 11.13
N ASN A 64 -10.46 6.87 11.23
CA ASN A 64 -11.13 6.14 12.31
C ASN A 64 -10.11 5.34 13.12
N THR A 65 -8.96 5.70 13.14
CA THR A 65 -7.93 5.01 13.79
C THR A 65 -8.11 4.95 15.18
N GLN A 66 -8.91 4.46 15.59
CA GLN A 66 -8.40 4.49 16.81
C GLN A 66 -8.93 3.43 17.64
N VAL A 67 -8.18 2.54 17.76
CA VAL A 67 -8.05 1.82 18.97
C VAL A 67 -8.90 0.58 19.03
N ALA A 68 -8.26 -0.49 18.65
CA ALA A 68 -8.61 -1.82 19.10
C ALA A 68 -8.70 -1.94 20.65
N PHE A 69 -8.18 -0.96 21.37
CA PHE A 69 -8.22 -0.90 22.84
C PHE A 69 -9.12 0.25 23.30
N ARG A 70 -10.34 -0.07 23.71
CA ARG A 70 -11.30 0.87 24.35
C ARG A 70 -10.71 1.68 25.51
N ALA A 71 -9.61 1.22 26.11
CA ALA A 71 -8.92 1.89 27.21
C ALA A 71 -8.22 3.19 26.80
N ILE A 72 -7.91 3.40 25.51
CA ILE A 72 -7.20 4.59 25.04
C ILE A 72 -8.17 5.54 24.32
N LYS A 73 -9.25 5.90 24.98
CA LYS A 73 -10.20 6.92 24.47
C LYS A 73 -9.55 8.30 24.21
N GLY A 74 -8.33 8.52 24.70
CA GLY A 74 -7.60 9.77 24.51
C GLY A 74 -7.21 10.12 23.08
N LEU A 75 -7.20 9.14 22.17
CA LEU A 75 -6.96 9.38 20.74
C LEU A 75 -8.20 9.89 20.02
N HIS A 76 -9.40 9.56 20.47
CA HIS A 76 -10.62 10.25 20.03
C HIS A 76 -10.56 11.73 20.39
N GLY A 77 -10.02 12.07 21.55
CA GLY A 77 -9.79 13.46 21.94
C GLY A 77 -8.89 14.21 20.95
N SER A 78 -7.87 13.56 20.37
CA SER A 78 -7.00 14.20 19.37
C SER A 78 -7.73 14.47 18.05
N MET A 79 -8.71 13.65 17.68
CA MET A 79 -9.50 13.86 16.47
C MET A 79 -10.53 14.98 16.68
N TYR A 80 -11.23 15.00 17.81
CA TYR A 80 -12.11 16.12 18.17
C TYR A 80 -11.31 17.43 18.27
N PHE A 81 -10.13 17.41 18.88
CA PHE A 81 -9.24 18.56 18.91
C PHE A 81 -8.81 18.99 17.50
N THR A 82 -8.54 18.04 16.61
CA THR A 82 -8.12 18.34 15.24
C THR A 82 -9.26 18.90 14.41
N LEU A 83 -10.49 18.43 14.64
CA LEU A 83 -11.71 18.95 14.01
C LEU A 83 -12.12 20.32 14.57
N ALA A 84 -11.73 20.65 15.81
CA ALA A 84 -11.91 21.98 16.40
C ALA A 84 -10.90 23.01 15.88
N LEU A 85 -9.82 22.59 15.20
CA LEU A 85 -8.90 23.53 14.55
C LEU A 85 -9.56 24.15 13.32
N PRO A 86 -9.24 25.41 12.98
CA PRO A 86 -9.76 26.09 11.79
C PRO A 86 -9.10 25.58 10.50
N VAL A 87 -9.09 24.26 10.33
CA VAL A 87 -8.50 23.57 9.17
C VAL A 87 -9.60 22.80 8.47
N SER A 88 -9.72 22.95 7.16
CA SER A 88 -10.70 22.19 6.40
C SER A 88 -10.43 20.67 6.49
N ARG A 89 -11.48 19.89 6.67
CA ARG A 89 -11.43 18.42 6.71
C ARG A 89 -10.75 17.84 5.47
N TYR A 90 -10.99 18.47 4.33
CA TYR A 90 -10.31 18.17 3.07
C TYR A 90 -8.80 18.24 3.19
N ARG A 91 -8.27 19.35 3.71
CA ARG A 91 -6.82 19.55 3.87
C ARG A 91 -6.21 18.55 4.82
N LEU A 92 -6.94 18.18 5.87
CA LEU A 92 -6.50 17.17 6.82
C LEU A 92 -6.39 15.79 6.17
N LEU A 93 -7.46 15.36 5.47
CA LEU A 93 -7.48 14.06 4.79
C LEU A 93 -6.44 14.00 3.66
N ALA A 94 -6.33 15.06 2.86
CA ALA A 94 -5.36 15.14 1.78
C ALA A 94 -3.91 15.03 2.30
N THR A 95 -3.59 15.75 3.39
CA THR A 95 -2.26 15.65 4.01
C THR A 95 -1.97 14.24 4.51
N ARG A 96 -2.93 13.59 5.15
CA ARG A 96 -2.78 12.22 5.65
C ARG A 96 -2.61 11.21 4.54
N ALA A 97 -3.44 11.29 3.51
CA ALA A 97 -3.34 10.41 2.36
C ALA A 97 -2.01 10.59 1.61
N ALA A 98 -1.57 11.82 1.43
CA ALA A 98 -0.28 12.11 0.82
C ALA A 98 0.90 11.56 1.66
N THR A 99 0.86 11.73 2.99
CA THR A 99 1.87 11.12 3.88
C THR A 99 1.89 9.60 3.74
N GLY A 100 0.72 8.95 3.75
CA GLY A 100 0.63 7.49 3.64
C GLY A 100 1.09 6.95 2.28
N VAL A 101 0.83 7.66 1.18
CA VAL A 101 1.38 7.31 -0.14
C VAL A 101 2.90 7.43 -0.16
N LEU A 102 3.45 8.47 0.48
CA LEU A 102 4.91 8.64 0.61
C LEU A 102 5.52 7.51 1.46
N GLU A 103 4.87 7.14 2.57
CA GLU A 103 5.30 6.01 3.42
C GLU A 103 5.25 4.69 2.64
N LEU A 104 4.17 4.43 1.89
CA LEU A 104 4.02 3.26 1.03
C LEU A 104 5.16 3.19 0.01
N THR A 105 5.39 4.28 -0.72
CA THR A 105 6.46 4.38 -1.71
C THR A 105 7.82 4.15 -1.07
N ALA A 106 8.10 4.78 0.07
CA ALA A 106 9.37 4.63 0.76
C ALA A 106 9.63 3.17 1.19
N VAL A 107 8.64 2.47 1.75
CA VAL A 107 8.78 1.06 2.15
C VAL A 107 9.04 0.17 0.93
N ILE A 108 8.28 0.35 -0.16
CA ILE A 108 8.45 -0.46 -1.37
C ILE A 108 9.82 -0.20 -2.00
N MET A 109 10.27 1.04 -2.08
CA MET A 109 11.58 1.39 -2.61
C MET A 109 12.72 0.80 -1.77
N LEU A 110 12.61 0.88 -0.42
CA LEU A 110 13.58 0.27 0.50
C LEU A 110 13.59 -1.26 0.36
N LEU A 111 12.43 -1.88 0.20
CA LEU A 111 12.32 -3.32 0.00
C LEU A 111 12.96 -3.74 -1.33
N CYS A 112 12.71 -3.02 -2.42
CA CYS A 112 13.34 -3.28 -3.72
C CYS A 112 14.85 -3.09 -3.67
N ALA A 113 15.35 -2.02 -3.06
CA ALA A 113 16.77 -1.80 -2.88
C ALA A 113 17.40 -2.89 -1.99
N GLY A 114 16.71 -3.29 -0.92
CA GLY A 114 17.13 -4.37 -0.04
C GLY A 114 17.22 -5.72 -0.77
N LEU A 115 16.22 -6.07 -1.58
CA LEU A 115 16.25 -7.28 -2.41
C LEU A 115 17.41 -7.26 -3.41
N TRP A 116 17.62 -6.13 -4.08
CA TRP A 116 18.73 -6.01 -5.02
C TRP A 116 20.10 -6.17 -4.36
N THR A 117 20.27 -5.64 -3.14
CA THR A 117 21.55 -5.77 -2.41
C THR A 117 21.78 -7.16 -1.85
N THR A 118 20.73 -7.87 -1.45
CA THR A 118 20.83 -9.14 -0.74
C THR A 118 20.71 -10.37 -1.63
N VAL A 119 20.07 -10.26 -2.81
CA VAL A 119 19.82 -11.37 -3.74
C VAL A 119 20.75 -11.25 -4.96
N PRO A 120 21.86 -12.04 -5.04
CA PRO A 120 22.81 -11.93 -6.14
C PRO A 120 22.21 -12.20 -7.52
N GLN A 121 21.21 -13.08 -7.59
CA GLN A 121 20.51 -13.43 -8.83
C GLN A 121 19.78 -12.22 -9.42
N LEU A 122 19.20 -11.34 -8.59
CA LEU A 122 18.55 -10.10 -9.05
C LEU A 122 19.58 -9.11 -9.62
N ARG A 123 20.77 -9.05 -9.03
CA ARG A 123 21.85 -8.20 -9.56
C ARG A 123 22.34 -8.65 -10.93
N ALA A 124 22.24 -9.94 -11.21
CA ALA A 124 22.59 -10.49 -12.51
C ALA A 124 21.50 -10.22 -13.57
N LEU A 125 20.24 -10.05 -13.16
CA LEU A 125 19.10 -9.82 -14.05
C LEU A 125 18.88 -8.36 -14.36
N MET A 126 19.12 -7.45 -13.41
CA MET A 126 18.84 -6.02 -13.58
C MET A 126 19.76 -5.13 -12.75
N THR A 127 19.92 -3.91 -13.22
CA THR A 127 20.66 -2.85 -12.54
C THR A 127 19.85 -2.24 -11.38
N LEU A 128 20.54 -1.55 -10.46
CA LEU A 128 19.85 -0.83 -9.37
C LEU A 128 18.83 0.21 -9.87
N PRO A 129 19.12 1.05 -10.87
CA PRO A 129 18.10 1.96 -11.42
C PRO A 129 16.86 1.24 -11.96
N GLU A 130 17.01 0.12 -12.66
CA GLU A 130 15.87 -0.67 -13.14
C GLU A 130 15.05 -1.24 -11.97
N MET A 131 15.72 -1.71 -10.91
CA MET A 131 15.03 -2.18 -9.71
C MET A 131 14.26 -1.05 -8.98
N LEU A 132 14.79 0.17 -8.98
CA LEU A 132 14.09 1.34 -8.45
C LEU A 132 12.90 1.75 -9.32
N VAL A 133 13.03 1.69 -10.64
CA VAL A 133 11.90 1.89 -11.57
C VAL A 133 10.82 0.84 -11.34
N TYR A 134 11.20 -0.41 -11.12
CA TYR A 134 10.27 -1.47 -10.72
C TYR A 134 9.56 -1.14 -9.40
N GLY A 135 10.30 -0.74 -8.37
CA GLY A 135 9.73 -0.31 -7.09
C GLY A 135 8.74 0.86 -7.23
N PHE A 136 9.04 1.81 -8.10
CA PHE A 136 8.12 2.90 -8.42
C PHE A 136 6.83 2.39 -9.08
N ALA A 137 6.94 1.53 -10.09
CA ALA A 137 5.78 0.93 -10.75
C ALA A 137 4.89 0.15 -9.76
N LEU A 138 5.50 -0.64 -8.86
CA LEU A 138 4.80 -1.32 -7.77
C LEU A 138 4.08 -0.34 -6.84
N SER A 139 4.74 0.76 -6.47
CA SER A 139 4.16 1.78 -5.59
C SER A 139 2.93 2.44 -6.21
N VAL A 140 3.00 2.78 -7.49
CA VAL A 140 1.87 3.34 -8.25
C VAL A 140 0.71 2.35 -8.32
N SER A 141 0.99 1.08 -8.62
CA SER A 141 -0.03 0.03 -8.68
C SER A 141 -0.66 -0.24 -7.31
N ALA A 142 0.14 -0.22 -6.25
CA ALA A 142 -0.33 -0.42 -4.88
C ALA A 142 -1.17 0.75 -4.34
N ALA A 143 -1.08 1.94 -4.93
CA ALA A 143 -1.87 3.10 -4.53
C ALA A 143 -3.39 2.86 -4.65
N SER A 144 -3.84 2.00 -5.56
CA SER A 144 -5.24 1.59 -5.68
C SER A 144 -5.73 0.87 -4.42
N PHE A 145 -4.98 -0.11 -3.93
CA PHE A 145 -5.30 -0.87 -2.71
C PHE A 145 -5.20 -0.01 -1.46
N TYR A 146 -4.21 0.88 -1.40
CA TYR A 146 -4.11 1.90 -0.37
C TYR A 146 -5.38 2.77 -0.32
N SER A 147 -5.86 3.22 -1.47
CA SER A 147 -7.04 4.10 -1.56
C SER A 147 -8.35 3.39 -1.20
N VAL A 148 -8.48 2.09 -1.50
CA VAL A 148 -9.58 1.24 -0.98
C VAL A 148 -9.57 1.25 0.54
N SER A 149 -8.41 1.03 1.13
CA SER A 149 -8.24 1.02 2.57
C SER A 149 -8.57 2.38 3.21
N VAL A 150 -8.15 3.49 2.58
CA VAL A 150 -8.53 4.86 2.99
C VAL A 150 -10.05 5.06 2.94
N LEU A 151 -10.69 4.62 1.86
CA LEU A 151 -12.14 4.71 1.72
C LEU A 151 -12.85 3.92 2.82
N LEU A 152 -12.46 2.68 3.05
CA LEU A 152 -13.05 1.84 4.11
C LEU A 152 -12.82 2.45 5.49
N ALA A 153 -11.68 3.07 5.74
CA ALA A 153 -11.38 3.76 7.00
C ALA A 153 -12.30 4.97 7.26
N THR A 154 -13.00 5.49 6.25
CA THR A 154 -13.97 6.57 6.46
C THR A 154 -15.25 6.11 7.13
N PHE A 155 -15.62 4.83 7.09
CA PHE A 155 -16.88 4.33 7.63
C PHE A 155 -16.74 3.06 8.47
N LEU A 156 -15.60 2.37 8.45
CA LEU A 156 -15.34 1.20 9.28
C LEU A 156 -14.35 1.50 10.39
N ASP A 157 -14.50 0.85 11.53
CA ASP A 157 -13.53 0.88 12.62
C ASP A 157 -12.24 0.16 12.23
N GLY A 158 -11.14 0.47 12.94
CA GLY A 158 -9.80 0.07 12.55
C GLY A 158 -9.60 -1.43 12.26
N GLN A 159 -10.25 -2.33 13.02
CA GLN A 159 -10.19 -3.76 12.74
C GLN A 159 -11.02 -4.14 11.52
N TRP A 160 -12.27 -3.68 11.44
CA TRP A 160 -13.16 -3.95 10.32
C TRP A 160 -12.67 -3.36 9.01
N GLN A 161 -11.97 -2.23 9.06
CA GLN A 161 -11.31 -1.66 7.90
C GLN A 161 -10.23 -2.60 7.34
N ILE A 162 -9.38 -3.18 8.20
CA ILE A 162 -8.36 -4.13 7.77
C ILE A 162 -9.01 -5.38 7.16
N TRP A 163 -9.98 -5.98 7.86
CA TRP A 163 -10.69 -7.16 7.35
C TRP A 163 -11.44 -6.88 6.05
N GLY A 164 -12.15 -5.76 5.97
CA GLY A 164 -12.86 -5.34 4.75
C GLY A 164 -11.91 -5.13 3.58
N SER A 165 -10.75 -4.52 3.82
CA SER A 165 -9.73 -4.37 2.78
C SER A 165 -9.14 -5.71 2.35
N MET A 166 -8.88 -6.63 3.29
CA MET A 166 -8.39 -7.98 2.97
C MET A 166 -9.41 -8.78 2.16
N ILE A 167 -10.69 -8.74 2.55
CA ILE A 167 -11.77 -9.39 1.80
C ILE A 167 -11.86 -8.83 0.39
N PHE A 168 -11.75 -7.50 0.23
CA PHE A 168 -11.74 -6.87 -1.08
C PHE A 168 -10.57 -7.37 -1.94
N VAL A 169 -9.37 -7.43 -1.38
CA VAL A 169 -8.16 -7.90 -2.07
C VAL A 169 -8.28 -9.35 -2.47
N LEU A 170 -8.67 -10.23 -1.54
CA LEU A 170 -8.85 -11.65 -1.83
C LEU A 170 -9.96 -11.88 -2.86
N GLY A 171 -11.06 -11.13 -2.77
CA GLY A 171 -12.13 -11.17 -3.77
C GLY A 171 -11.65 -10.71 -5.15
N MET A 172 -10.86 -9.65 -5.23
CA MET A 172 -10.29 -9.19 -6.50
C MET A 172 -9.27 -10.17 -7.08
N GLN A 173 -8.48 -10.81 -6.23
CA GLN A 173 -7.55 -11.85 -6.67
C GLN A 173 -8.31 -13.06 -7.24
N GLU A 174 -9.34 -13.53 -6.54
CA GLU A 174 -10.18 -14.63 -7.00
C GLU A 174 -10.89 -14.31 -8.32
N VAL A 175 -11.36 -13.06 -8.48
CA VAL A 175 -11.96 -12.59 -9.74
C VAL A 175 -10.93 -12.57 -10.87
N SER A 176 -9.71 -12.10 -10.59
CA SER A 176 -8.61 -12.08 -11.55
C SER A 176 -8.20 -13.48 -12.03
N GLU A 177 -8.24 -14.48 -11.13
CA GLU A 177 -7.86 -15.86 -11.44
C GLU A 177 -8.95 -16.64 -12.16
N ARG A 178 -10.24 -16.41 -11.84
CA ARG A 178 -11.35 -17.22 -12.37
C ARG A 178 -12.09 -16.60 -13.55
N LEU A 179 -12.13 -15.29 -13.63
CA LEU A 179 -12.87 -14.60 -14.67
C LEU A 179 -11.90 -13.99 -15.68
N PRO A 180 -12.22 -14.03 -16.99
CA PRO A 180 -11.44 -13.34 -17.99
C PRO A 180 -11.65 -11.82 -17.88
N VAL A 181 -11.06 -11.24 -16.84
CA VAL A 181 -11.09 -9.79 -16.65
C VAL A 181 -10.34 -9.13 -17.79
N PRO A 182 -10.90 -8.10 -18.44
CA PRO A 182 -10.16 -7.33 -19.43
C PRO A 182 -8.81 -6.90 -18.89
N HIS A 183 -7.76 -7.22 -19.63
CA HIS A 183 -6.36 -7.00 -19.24
C HIS A 183 -6.07 -5.69 -18.51
N PRO A 184 -6.63 -4.54 -18.91
CA PRO A 184 -6.35 -3.28 -18.22
C PRO A 184 -7.06 -3.12 -16.87
N LEU A 185 -8.12 -3.88 -16.58
CA LEU A 185 -8.88 -3.79 -15.33
C LEU A 185 -8.38 -4.73 -14.23
N ASP A 186 -7.45 -5.61 -14.56
CA ASP A 186 -6.83 -6.50 -13.59
C ASP A 186 -5.75 -5.75 -12.79
N LEU A 187 -6.10 -5.34 -11.57
CA LEU A 187 -5.21 -4.57 -10.68
C LEU A 187 -4.02 -5.36 -10.15
N PHE A 188 -4.09 -6.70 -10.19
CA PHE A 188 -2.96 -7.55 -9.76
C PHE A 188 -1.94 -7.76 -10.85
N ARG A 189 -2.33 -7.67 -12.10
CA ARG A 189 -1.46 -7.96 -13.24
C ARG A 189 -0.20 -7.09 -13.30
N PRO A 190 -0.25 -5.76 -13.04
CA PRO A 190 0.95 -4.93 -12.96
C PRO A 190 1.90 -5.33 -11.82
N LEU A 191 1.37 -5.98 -10.79
CA LEU A 191 2.15 -6.47 -9.66
C LEU A 191 2.72 -7.87 -9.88
N THR A 192 2.15 -8.65 -10.83
CA THR A 192 2.46 -10.06 -11.08
C THR A 192 3.02 -10.29 -12.49
N THR A 193 2.16 -10.72 -13.41
CA THR A 193 2.57 -11.17 -14.75
C THR A 193 3.13 -10.08 -15.66
N ASP A 194 2.59 -8.88 -15.57
CA ASP A 194 3.05 -7.72 -16.35
C ASP A 194 4.04 -6.85 -15.56
N SER A 195 4.56 -7.36 -14.44
CA SER A 195 5.54 -6.62 -13.65
C SER A 195 6.82 -6.37 -14.46
N PRO A 196 7.48 -5.22 -14.29
CA PRO A 196 8.73 -4.91 -14.97
C PRO A 196 9.84 -5.94 -14.72
N LEU A 197 9.78 -6.65 -13.60
CA LEU A 197 10.71 -7.74 -13.28
C LEU A 197 10.52 -8.95 -14.20
N ALA A 198 9.28 -9.21 -14.66
CA ALA A 198 8.98 -10.34 -15.54
C ALA A 198 9.09 -9.97 -17.03
N THR A 199 8.70 -8.76 -17.39
CA THR A 199 8.55 -8.33 -18.79
C THR A 199 9.63 -7.36 -19.26
N HIS A 200 10.42 -6.78 -18.36
CA HIS A 200 11.36 -5.68 -18.61
C HIS A 200 10.70 -4.42 -19.23
N VAL A 201 9.37 -4.34 -19.18
CA VAL A 201 8.58 -3.22 -19.71
C VAL A 201 7.67 -2.67 -18.62
N LEU A 202 7.49 -1.35 -18.57
CA LEU A 202 6.56 -0.73 -17.63
C LEU A 202 5.10 -0.99 -18.04
N PRO A 203 4.24 -1.46 -17.11
CA PRO A 203 2.83 -1.72 -17.36
C PRO A 203 2.01 -0.42 -17.33
N TRP A 204 2.23 0.48 -18.29
CA TRP A 204 1.62 1.82 -18.32
C TRP A 204 0.09 1.80 -18.21
N SER A 205 -0.57 0.84 -18.87
CA SER A 205 -2.03 0.71 -18.79
C SER A 205 -2.52 0.37 -17.40
N GLY A 206 -1.91 -0.62 -16.76
CA GLY A 206 -2.24 -1.03 -15.39
C GLY A 206 -1.93 0.06 -14.36
N MET A 207 -0.78 0.72 -14.48
CA MET A 207 -0.42 1.87 -13.64
C MET A 207 -1.42 3.02 -13.81
N GLY A 208 -1.80 3.34 -15.06
CA GLY A 208 -2.76 4.41 -15.35
C GLY A 208 -4.13 4.13 -14.72
N ILE A 209 -4.63 2.91 -14.83
CA ILE A 209 -5.90 2.51 -14.20
C ILE A 209 -5.81 2.54 -12.68
N SER A 210 -4.69 2.08 -12.09
CA SER A 210 -4.46 2.16 -10.65
C SER A 210 -4.49 3.60 -10.14
N VAL A 211 -3.90 4.54 -10.87
CA VAL A 211 -3.93 5.97 -10.53
C VAL A 211 -5.35 6.53 -10.64
N VAL A 212 -6.07 6.25 -11.71
CA VAL A 212 -7.45 6.71 -11.91
C VAL A 212 -8.37 6.17 -10.82
N LEU A 213 -8.28 4.87 -10.53
CA LEU A 213 -9.07 4.25 -9.46
C LEU A 213 -8.72 4.84 -8.09
N ALA A 214 -7.43 5.01 -7.79
CA ALA A 214 -6.99 5.64 -6.56
C ALA A 214 -7.54 7.07 -6.41
N ALA A 215 -7.53 7.86 -7.47
CA ALA A 215 -8.08 9.21 -7.47
C ALA A 215 -9.59 9.21 -7.23
N ILE A 216 -10.34 8.34 -7.89
CA ILE A 216 -11.79 8.20 -7.71
C ILE A 216 -12.12 7.83 -6.26
N LEU A 217 -11.48 6.79 -5.72
CA LEU A 217 -11.72 6.32 -4.36
C LEU A 217 -11.34 7.39 -3.32
N PHE A 218 -10.28 8.13 -3.57
CA PHE A 218 -9.88 9.23 -2.72
C PHE A 218 -10.89 10.39 -2.75
N CYS A 219 -11.40 10.76 -3.94
CA CYS A 219 -12.46 11.77 -4.08
C CYS A 219 -13.75 11.34 -3.37
N LEU A 220 -14.13 10.06 -3.46
CA LEU A 220 -15.27 9.51 -2.72
C LEU A 220 -15.04 9.59 -1.20
N SER A 221 -13.86 9.22 -0.73
CA SER A 221 -13.47 9.34 0.69
C SER A 221 -13.63 10.76 1.19
N MET A 222 -13.17 11.74 0.40
CA MET A 222 -13.30 13.15 0.74
C MET A 222 -14.74 13.61 0.82
N LYS A 223 -15.60 13.22 -0.13
CA LYS A 223 -17.04 13.54 -0.08
C LYS A 223 -17.71 12.96 1.16
N ILE A 224 -17.43 11.69 1.49
CA ILE A 224 -17.99 11.03 2.67
C ILE A 224 -17.60 11.77 3.95
N VAL A 225 -16.32 12.15 4.09
CA VAL A 225 -15.83 12.89 5.27
C VAL A 225 -16.45 14.29 5.38
N GLN A 226 -16.75 14.93 4.25
CA GLN A 226 -17.45 16.23 4.27
C GLN A 226 -18.91 16.12 4.71
N LEU A 227 -19.59 15.06 4.29
CA LEU A 227 -21.03 14.85 4.57
C LEU A 227 -21.29 14.30 5.98
N ARG A 228 -20.29 13.70 6.63
CA ARG A 228 -20.44 13.21 8.00
C ARG A 228 -20.41 14.37 8.99
N GLU A 229 -21.46 14.49 9.77
CA GLU A 229 -21.47 15.25 11.03
C GLU A 229 -20.80 14.39 12.11
N TYR A 230 -19.73 14.88 12.68
CA TYR A 230 -19.00 14.24 13.79
C TYR A 230 -19.35 14.95 15.10
#